data_53e3b96c1e1d05de1b363668e4867013
#
_entry.id   53e3b96c1e1d05de1b363668e4867013
#
_cell.length_a   1.000
_cell.length_b   1.000
_cell.length_c   1.000
_cell.angle_alpha   90.00
_cell.angle_beta   90.00
_cell.angle_gamma   90.00
#
_symmetry.space_group_name_H-M   'P 1'
#
loop_
_entity.id
_entity.type
_entity.pdbx_description
1 polymer ?
#
loop_
_entity_poly.entity_id
_entity_poly.type
_entity_poly.pdbx_seq_one_letter_code
_entity_poly.pdbx_strand_id
1 'polypeptide(L)'
;MFRKIFYFTLLLALLLTACGSAPTPSGEITLTDDLGRPIVLNGTAQRIISMAPSVTEILFAVGAGDQVVGREQFSDYPPEALNVTDIGATYEALNTELIVSLKPDLILTTEINAPEQVKTLEDLGLTVYYMKNPTTIEEMYGDMELVAQLTGHEAEAATAIAALKARVAAVDEKIMPLSSRFSVFYEVDATDPSKPYTAGKGTFITLLLERAGGYNIASDIDGYPQMSLEQVVAADPAFIILGDAKWGTTPESIAQRPGWENLSAVKNGQVVPFDDDLVSRPGPRMVDGLEELAKLLRPELFSN
;
A
#
# COMPACT_ATOMS: atom_id res chain seq x y z
N MET A 1 11.93 12.41 68.49
CA MET A 1 11.61 11.29 67.60
C MET A 1 10.51 11.64 66.58
N PHE A 2 9.58 12.58 66.86
CA PHE A 2 8.49 12.99 65.98
C PHE A 2 8.86 13.85 64.77
N ARG A 3 9.99 14.55 64.78
CA ARG A 3 10.40 15.50 63.72
C ARG A 3 11.00 14.82 62.46
N LYS A 4 11.45 13.57 62.55
CA LYS A 4 12.01 12.80 61.42
C LYS A 4 10.90 12.06 60.65
N ILE A 5 9.78 11.77 61.27
CA ILE A 5 8.64 11.07 60.63
C ILE A 5 7.87 12.04 59.72
N PHE A 6 7.81 13.34 60.08
CA PHE A 6 7.10 14.35 59.29
C PHE A 6 7.74 14.65 57.91
N TYR A 7 9.09 14.52 57.80
CA TYR A 7 9.78 14.71 56.52
C TYR A 7 9.66 13.49 55.60
N PHE A 8 9.43 12.30 56.14
CA PHE A 8 9.33 11.08 55.33
C PHE A 8 7.92 10.96 54.70
N THR A 9 6.87 11.45 55.36
CA THR A 9 5.52 11.49 54.81
C THR A 9 5.34 12.60 53.78
N LEU A 10 6.09 13.71 53.87
CA LEU A 10 6.05 14.78 52.89
C LEU A 10 6.75 14.42 51.59
N LEU A 11 7.78 13.58 51.65
CA LEU A 11 8.53 13.11 50.46
C LEU A 11 7.78 12.05 49.67
N LEU A 12 6.88 11.28 50.32
CA LEU A 12 6.08 10.25 49.66
C LEU A 12 4.86 10.82 48.92
N ALA A 13 4.38 12.01 49.33
CA ALA A 13 3.27 12.70 48.69
C ALA A 13 3.62 13.40 47.36
N LEU A 14 4.93 13.57 47.04
CA LEU A 14 5.41 14.23 45.83
C LEU A 14 5.64 13.27 44.66
N LEU A 15 5.47 11.97 44.85
CA LEU A 15 5.66 10.95 43.79
C LEU A 15 4.38 10.50 43.08
N LEU A 16 3.22 11.06 43.45
CA LEU A 16 1.91 10.65 42.92
C LEU A 16 1.27 11.61 41.89
N THR A 17 2.01 12.62 41.40
CA THR A 17 1.46 13.60 40.45
C THR A 17 2.13 13.61 39.08
N ALA A 18 2.60 12.47 38.60
CA ALA A 18 3.20 12.35 37.25
C ALA A 18 2.48 11.30 36.38
N CYS A 19 1.14 11.23 36.43
CA CYS A 19 0.34 10.76 35.29
C CYS A 19 -0.14 12.01 34.55
N GLY A 20 0.78 12.66 33.85
CA GLY A 20 0.46 13.62 32.82
C GLY A 20 -0.19 12.88 31.66
N SER A 21 -1.52 12.92 31.52
CA SER A 21 -2.17 12.63 30.27
C SER A 21 -1.49 13.51 29.22
N ALA A 22 -0.94 12.91 28.18
CA ALA A 22 -0.49 13.66 27.02
C ALA A 22 -1.65 14.55 26.57
N PRO A 23 -1.42 15.84 26.24
CA PRO A 23 -2.49 16.68 25.72
C PRO A 23 -3.00 16.05 24.43
N THR A 24 -4.23 15.57 24.46
CA THR A 24 -4.97 15.26 23.23
C THR A 24 -5.05 16.58 22.46
N PRO A 25 -4.63 16.68 21.21
CA PRO A 25 -4.83 17.89 20.43
C PRO A 25 -6.32 18.18 20.36
N SER A 26 -6.79 19.15 21.13
CA SER A 26 -8.18 19.57 21.16
C SER A 26 -8.39 20.68 20.13
N GLY A 27 -8.33 20.31 18.84
CA GLY A 27 -8.60 21.22 17.75
C GLY A 27 -9.40 20.50 16.66
N GLU A 28 -10.32 21.23 16.03
CA GLU A 28 -10.99 20.77 14.83
C GLU A 28 -9.96 20.58 13.70
N ILE A 29 -9.97 19.42 13.06
CA ILE A 29 -9.16 19.13 11.87
C ILE A 29 -10.10 19.30 10.66
N THR A 30 -9.77 20.24 9.79
CA THR A 30 -10.48 20.43 8.53
C THR A 30 -9.52 20.20 7.37
N LEU A 31 -9.82 19.18 6.56
CA LEU A 31 -9.05 18.82 5.37
C LEU A 31 -9.99 18.70 4.17
N THR A 32 -9.42 18.80 2.97
CA THR A 32 -10.15 18.54 1.73
C THR A 32 -9.68 17.20 1.18
N ASP A 33 -10.62 16.30 0.91
CA ASP A 33 -10.31 15.00 0.32
C ASP A 33 -10.07 15.10 -1.21
N ASP A 34 -9.68 14.01 -1.84
CA ASP A 34 -9.36 14.00 -3.27
C ASP A 34 -10.59 14.07 -4.21
N LEU A 35 -11.79 14.07 -3.65
CA LEU A 35 -13.03 14.43 -4.37
C LEU A 35 -13.36 15.92 -4.23
N GLY A 36 -12.51 16.71 -3.52
CA GLY A 36 -12.69 18.15 -3.31
C GLY A 36 -13.71 18.47 -2.22
N ARG A 37 -14.01 17.53 -1.30
CA ARG A 37 -14.99 17.70 -0.24
C ARG A 37 -14.31 18.11 1.07
N PRO A 38 -14.83 19.09 1.81
CA PRO A 38 -14.33 19.42 3.13
C PRO A 38 -14.74 18.31 4.13
N ILE A 39 -13.75 17.74 4.80
CA ILE A 39 -13.92 16.74 5.85
C ILE A 39 -13.52 17.37 7.18
N VAL A 40 -14.41 17.29 8.15
CA VAL A 40 -14.22 17.92 9.48
C VAL A 40 -14.24 16.83 10.55
N LEU A 41 -13.16 16.78 11.34
CA LEU A 41 -13.04 15.91 12.52
C LEU A 41 -12.92 16.75 13.79
N ASN A 42 -13.57 16.34 14.86
CA ASN A 42 -13.46 16.95 16.19
C ASN A 42 -12.25 16.35 16.95
N GLY A 43 -11.03 16.73 16.53
CA GLY A 43 -9.79 16.13 16.99
C GLY A 43 -9.33 14.97 16.10
N THR A 44 -8.26 14.27 16.51
CA THR A 44 -7.72 13.12 15.77
C THR A 44 -8.67 11.93 15.81
N ALA A 45 -8.75 11.20 14.71
CA ALA A 45 -9.60 10.01 14.62
C ALA A 45 -9.12 8.92 15.59
N GLN A 46 -10.05 8.30 16.30
CA GLN A 46 -9.78 7.27 17.30
C GLN A 46 -10.39 5.91 16.94
N ARG A 47 -11.31 5.89 16.00
CA ARG A 47 -12.03 4.69 15.56
C ARG A 47 -12.15 4.66 14.05
N ILE A 48 -11.17 4.05 13.41
CA ILE A 48 -11.00 4.14 11.96
C ILE A 48 -11.42 2.83 11.31
N ILE A 49 -12.17 2.93 10.22
CA ILE A 49 -12.38 1.81 9.29
C ILE A 49 -11.51 2.04 8.05
N SER A 50 -10.71 1.04 7.72
CA SER A 50 -9.92 0.98 6.50
C SER A 50 -10.66 0.18 5.44
N MET A 51 -10.92 0.80 4.28
CA MET A 51 -11.65 0.20 3.17
C MET A 51 -10.75 -0.35 2.06
N ALA A 52 -9.42 -0.35 2.27
CA ALA A 52 -8.45 -0.85 1.29
C ALA A 52 -7.19 -1.40 1.98
N PRO A 53 -6.52 -2.43 1.39
CA PRO A 53 -5.27 -2.97 1.94
C PRO A 53 -4.16 -1.92 2.10
N SER A 54 -3.96 -1.06 1.09
CA SER A 54 -2.96 0.02 1.13
C SER A 54 -3.19 0.99 2.29
N VAL A 55 -4.44 1.34 2.57
CA VAL A 55 -4.81 2.22 3.70
C VAL A 55 -4.53 1.54 5.03
N THR A 56 -4.84 0.24 5.16
CA THR A 56 -4.51 -0.53 6.36
C THR A 56 -2.99 -0.51 6.60
N GLU A 57 -2.20 -0.77 5.55
CA GLU A 57 -0.74 -0.73 5.64
C GLU A 57 -0.21 0.64 6.05
N ILE A 58 -0.76 1.73 5.50
CA ILE A 58 -0.40 3.10 5.89
C ILE A 58 -0.73 3.35 7.37
N LEU A 59 -1.96 3.02 7.82
CA LEU A 59 -2.39 3.21 9.22
C LEU A 59 -1.43 2.53 10.20
N PHE A 60 -1.06 1.28 9.93
CA PHE A 60 -0.11 0.55 10.79
C PHE A 60 1.31 1.14 10.69
N ALA A 61 1.75 1.53 9.49
CA ALA A 61 3.09 2.08 9.30
C ALA A 61 3.31 3.43 9.98
N VAL A 62 2.27 4.27 10.09
CA VAL A 62 2.34 5.55 10.81
C VAL A 62 2.09 5.40 12.31
N GLY A 63 1.79 4.18 12.82
CA GLY A 63 1.58 3.93 14.25
C GLY A 63 0.12 4.00 14.70
N ALA A 64 -0.84 4.18 13.79
CA ALA A 64 -2.26 4.29 14.08
C ALA A 64 -3.01 2.94 14.15
N GLY A 65 -2.30 1.82 14.17
CA GLY A 65 -2.89 0.47 14.14
C GLY A 65 -3.92 0.21 15.24
N ASP A 66 -3.71 0.72 16.46
CA ASP A 66 -4.62 0.56 17.60
C ASP A 66 -5.95 1.34 17.43
N GLN A 67 -5.98 2.31 16.52
CA GLN A 67 -7.18 3.09 16.19
C GLN A 67 -8.06 2.39 15.13
N VAL A 68 -7.55 1.33 14.47
CA VAL A 68 -8.28 0.60 13.42
C VAL A 68 -9.28 -0.35 14.05
N VAL A 69 -10.57 -0.10 13.86
CA VAL A 69 -11.66 -0.91 14.41
C VAL A 69 -12.32 -1.83 13.38
N GLY A 70 -12.07 -1.59 12.09
CA GLY A 70 -12.54 -2.43 10.99
C GLY A 70 -11.61 -2.35 9.80
N ARG A 71 -11.39 -3.48 9.13
CA ARG A 71 -10.60 -3.62 7.91
C ARG A 71 -11.35 -4.38 6.83
N GLU A 72 -11.09 -4.08 5.57
CA GLU A 72 -11.60 -4.92 4.48
C GLU A 72 -10.87 -6.30 4.48
N GLN A 73 -11.47 -7.31 3.83
CA GLN A 73 -11.06 -8.71 3.99
C GLN A 73 -9.64 -9.03 3.52
N PHE A 74 -9.11 -8.31 2.51
CA PHE A 74 -7.76 -8.53 1.97
C PHE A 74 -6.68 -7.71 2.67
N SER A 75 -7.04 -6.94 3.68
CA SER A 75 -6.09 -6.21 4.54
C SER A 75 -5.44 -7.17 5.53
N ASP A 76 -4.43 -7.90 5.09
CA ASP A 76 -3.73 -8.97 5.82
C ASP A 76 -2.32 -8.58 6.29
N TYR A 77 -1.89 -7.35 6.01
CA TYR A 77 -0.59 -6.83 6.43
C TYR A 77 -0.72 -5.49 7.18
N PRO A 78 0.10 -5.30 8.25
CA PRO A 78 0.97 -6.31 8.88
C PRO A 78 0.14 -7.44 9.51
N PRO A 79 0.76 -8.54 9.99
CA PRO A 79 0.01 -9.67 10.59
C PRO A 79 -0.94 -9.26 11.71
N GLU A 80 -0.64 -8.19 12.43
CA GLU A 80 -1.48 -7.63 13.49
C GLU A 80 -2.83 -7.13 12.96
N ALA A 81 -2.91 -6.73 11.69
CA ALA A 81 -4.17 -6.31 11.05
C ALA A 81 -5.22 -7.44 11.07
N LEU A 82 -4.80 -8.70 11.05
CA LEU A 82 -5.71 -9.85 11.13
C LEU A 82 -6.48 -9.94 12.45
N ASN A 83 -6.06 -9.23 13.50
CA ASN A 83 -6.78 -9.13 14.77
C ASN A 83 -7.90 -8.07 14.73
N VAL A 84 -7.95 -7.23 13.70
CA VAL A 84 -8.99 -6.22 13.49
C VAL A 84 -10.23 -6.86 12.88
N THR A 85 -11.42 -6.37 13.25
CA THR A 85 -12.69 -6.87 12.72
C THR A 85 -12.71 -6.81 11.20
N ASP A 86 -12.95 -7.94 10.55
CA ASP A 86 -13.15 -8.05 9.11
C ASP A 86 -14.56 -7.56 8.76
N ILE A 87 -14.66 -6.52 7.90
CA ILE A 87 -15.93 -5.94 7.44
C ILE A 87 -16.39 -6.52 6.10
N GLY A 88 -15.66 -7.49 5.56
CA GLY A 88 -15.92 -8.12 4.27
C GLY A 88 -15.24 -7.41 3.09
N ALA A 89 -15.56 -7.89 1.89
CA ALA A 89 -15.05 -7.31 0.65
C ALA A 89 -15.67 -5.93 0.39
N THR A 90 -14.84 -4.95 0.06
CA THR A 90 -15.30 -3.57 -0.19
C THR A 90 -15.54 -3.26 -1.67
N TYR A 91 -15.24 -4.17 -2.57
CA TYR A 91 -15.61 -4.12 -3.99
C TYR A 91 -17.01 -4.74 -4.27
N GLU A 92 -17.64 -5.32 -3.25
CA GLU A 92 -19.00 -5.89 -3.28
C GLU A 92 -19.97 -5.01 -2.49
N ALA A 93 -21.14 -5.55 -2.17
CA ALA A 93 -22.11 -4.88 -1.31
C ALA A 93 -21.58 -4.75 0.11
N LEU A 94 -21.54 -3.53 0.65
CA LEU A 94 -21.03 -3.25 2.00
C LEU A 94 -21.93 -3.82 3.07
N ASN A 95 -21.32 -4.40 4.11
CA ASN A 95 -22.03 -4.74 5.36
C ASN A 95 -22.20 -3.47 6.22
N THR A 96 -23.13 -2.62 5.82
CA THR A 96 -23.36 -1.31 6.48
C THR A 96 -23.79 -1.44 7.93
N GLU A 97 -24.50 -2.52 8.30
CA GLU A 97 -24.90 -2.79 9.69
C GLU A 97 -23.68 -3.01 10.58
N LEU A 98 -22.73 -3.83 10.13
CA LEU A 98 -21.47 -4.06 10.84
C LEU A 98 -20.66 -2.77 10.92
N ILE A 99 -20.49 -2.05 9.80
CA ILE A 99 -19.75 -0.79 9.74
C ILE A 99 -20.29 0.21 10.77
N VAL A 100 -21.62 0.45 10.81
CA VAL A 100 -22.27 1.36 11.78
C VAL A 100 -22.09 0.85 13.20
N SER A 101 -22.17 -0.48 13.44
CA SER A 101 -22.02 -1.05 14.78
C SER A 101 -20.64 -0.84 15.38
N LEU A 102 -19.61 -0.72 14.56
CA LEU A 102 -18.24 -0.42 14.97
C LEU A 102 -18.07 1.05 15.41
N LYS A 103 -19.05 1.93 15.17
CA LYS A 103 -19.06 3.34 15.56
C LYS A 103 -17.77 4.06 15.14
N PRO A 104 -17.40 4.05 13.86
CA PRO A 104 -16.21 4.76 13.41
C PRO A 104 -16.43 6.28 13.52
N ASP A 105 -15.35 7.00 13.81
CA ASP A 105 -15.30 8.46 13.68
C ASP A 105 -14.66 8.89 12.35
N LEU A 106 -13.99 7.94 11.66
CA LEU A 106 -13.43 8.14 10.33
C LEU A 106 -13.48 6.83 9.54
N ILE A 107 -13.84 6.93 8.26
CA ILE A 107 -13.69 5.86 7.27
C ILE A 107 -12.74 6.35 6.19
N LEU A 108 -11.68 5.60 5.91
CA LEU A 108 -10.74 5.88 4.83
C LEU A 108 -11.06 4.97 3.64
N THR A 109 -11.35 5.59 2.49
CA THR A 109 -11.68 4.91 1.23
C THR A 109 -10.66 5.28 0.14
N THR A 110 -10.59 4.48 -0.91
CA THR A 110 -9.73 4.74 -2.07
C THR A 110 -10.47 4.48 -3.38
N GLU A 111 -9.76 4.54 -4.51
CA GLU A 111 -10.30 4.32 -5.85
C GLU A 111 -10.86 2.90 -6.09
N ILE A 112 -10.55 1.92 -5.23
CA ILE A 112 -11.17 0.59 -5.30
C ILE A 112 -12.62 0.60 -4.80
N ASN A 113 -13.02 1.65 -4.08
CA ASN A 113 -14.36 1.81 -3.56
C ASN A 113 -15.21 2.64 -4.53
N ALA A 114 -16.31 2.06 -5.01
CA ALA A 114 -17.19 2.76 -5.94
C ALA A 114 -17.77 4.05 -5.32
N PRO A 115 -17.98 5.13 -6.10
CA PRO A 115 -18.55 6.37 -5.59
C PRO A 115 -19.90 6.18 -4.86
N GLU A 116 -20.69 5.21 -5.30
CA GLU A 116 -21.98 4.85 -4.69
C GLU A 116 -21.80 4.27 -3.28
N GLN A 117 -20.69 3.56 -3.03
CA GLN A 117 -20.36 3.03 -1.71
C GLN A 117 -19.98 4.17 -0.77
N VAL A 118 -19.15 5.11 -1.23
CA VAL A 118 -18.79 6.32 -0.48
C VAL A 118 -20.05 7.08 -0.10
N LYS A 119 -20.94 7.34 -1.07
CA LYS A 119 -22.21 8.00 -0.82
C LYS A 119 -23.08 7.24 0.16
N THR A 120 -23.15 5.93 0.08
CA THR A 120 -23.93 5.09 1.00
C THR A 120 -23.47 5.29 2.45
N LEU A 121 -22.18 5.33 2.69
CA LEU A 121 -21.61 5.57 4.03
C LEU A 121 -21.92 6.98 4.54
N GLU A 122 -21.85 7.99 3.68
CA GLU A 122 -22.19 9.38 4.01
C GLU A 122 -23.69 9.54 4.34
N ASP A 123 -24.57 8.89 3.58
CA ASP A 123 -26.02 8.92 3.81
C ASP A 123 -26.39 8.28 5.17
N LEU A 124 -25.52 7.44 5.73
CA LEU A 124 -25.62 6.89 7.09
C LEU A 124 -25.06 7.84 8.16
N GLY A 125 -24.58 9.03 7.79
CA GLY A 125 -24.01 10.03 8.69
C GLY A 125 -22.58 9.74 9.14
N LEU A 126 -21.85 8.87 8.42
CA LEU A 126 -20.48 8.53 8.72
C LEU A 126 -19.51 9.53 8.05
N THR A 127 -18.41 9.84 8.72
CA THR A 127 -17.35 10.68 8.14
C THR A 127 -16.46 9.83 7.24
N VAL A 128 -16.44 10.13 5.94
CA VAL A 128 -15.67 9.41 4.94
C VAL A 128 -14.64 10.33 4.31
N TYR A 129 -13.37 9.93 4.35
CA TYR A 129 -12.28 10.59 3.63
C TYR A 129 -11.87 9.71 2.44
N TYR A 130 -11.92 10.27 1.24
CA TYR A 130 -11.53 9.59 0.01
C TYR A 130 -10.11 10.00 -0.39
N MET A 131 -9.26 9.00 -0.60
CA MET A 131 -7.88 9.14 -1.06
C MET A 131 -7.75 8.58 -2.47
N LYS A 132 -7.10 9.29 -3.38
CA LYS A 132 -6.69 8.70 -4.66
C LYS A 132 -5.54 7.74 -4.43
N ASN A 133 -5.40 6.78 -5.36
CA ASN A 133 -4.18 5.98 -5.39
C ASN A 133 -3.00 6.85 -5.81
N PRO A 134 -1.87 6.80 -5.11
CA PRO A 134 -0.68 7.52 -5.49
C PRO A 134 -0.14 6.99 -6.84
N THR A 135 0.33 7.88 -7.70
CA THR A 135 0.97 7.55 -8.97
C THR A 135 2.50 7.64 -8.89
N THR A 136 3.01 8.15 -7.77
CA THR A 136 4.44 8.25 -7.46
C THR A 136 4.71 7.77 -6.03
N ILE A 137 5.97 7.43 -5.74
CA ILE A 137 6.38 7.10 -4.36
C ILE A 137 6.29 8.34 -3.46
N GLU A 138 6.50 9.52 -4.01
CA GLU A 138 6.39 10.80 -3.30
C GLU A 138 4.94 11.10 -2.88
N GLU A 139 3.97 10.78 -3.71
CA GLU A 139 2.54 10.89 -3.37
C GLU A 139 2.17 9.90 -2.26
N MET A 140 2.68 8.66 -2.29
CA MET A 140 2.48 7.71 -1.19
C MET A 140 3.04 8.23 0.15
N TYR A 141 4.17 8.95 0.15
CA TYR A 141 4.64 9.62 1.38
C TYR A 141 3.66 10.71 1.81
N GLY A 142 3.06 11.45 0.87
CA GLY A 142 2.01 12.42 1.17
C GLY A 142 0.78 11.78 1.82
N ASP A 143 0.36 10.61 1.35
CA ASP A 143 -0.73 9.83 1.97
C ASP A 143 -0.39 9.39 3.39
N MET A 144 0.86 9.00 3.66
CA MET A 144 1.31 8.68 5.02
C MET A 144 1.29 9.93 5.93
N GLU A 145 1.72 11.09 5.43
CA GLU A 145 1.66 12.36 6.17
C GLU A 145 0.20 12.77 6.44
N LEU A 146 -0.68 12.63 5.47
CA LEU A 146 -2.12 12.90 5.60
C LEU A 146 -2.77 12.01 6.67
N VAL A 147 -2.56 10.69 6.58
CA VAL A 147 -3.10 9.74 7.56
C VAL A 147 -2.55 10.03 8.95
N ALA A 148 -1.28 10.37 9.07
CA ALA A 148 -0.68 10.76 10.34
C ALA A 148 -1.33 12.01 10.95
N GLN A 149 -1.63 13.03 10.13
CA GLN A 149 -2.36 14.23 10.58
C GLN A 149 -3.78 13.89 11.05
N LEU A 150 -4.48 13.00 10.35
CA LEU A 150 -5.82 12.56 10.74
C LEU A 150 -5.83 11.76 12.06
N THR A 151 -4.73 11.08 12.38
CA THR A 151 -4.62 10.13 13.49
C THR A 151 -3.78 10.64 14.67
N GLY A 152 -2.99 11.71 14.48
CA GLY A 152 -2.12 12.30 15.50
C GLY A 152 -0.77 11.59 15.65
N HIS A 153 -0.25 11.00 14.57
CA HIS A 153 0.99 10.21 14.54
C HIS A 153 2.08 10.82 13.63
N GLU A 154 2.17 12.16 13.57
CA GLU A 154 3.06 12.87 12.64
C GLU A 154 4.54 12.56 12.89
N ALA A 155 4.95 12.34 14.15
CA ALA A 155 6.34 12.04 14.49
C ALA A 155 6.74 10.63 14.07
N GLU A 156 5.87 9.65 14.26
CA GLU A 156 6.03 8.26 13.84
C GLU A 156 6.09 8.17 12.31
N ALA A 157 5.16 8.85 11.62
CA ALA A 157 5.13 8.93 10.17
C ALA A 157 6.41 9.56 9.59
N ALA A 158 6.88 10.66 10.17
CA ALA A 158 8.13 11.31 9.74
C ALA A 158 9.32 10.34 9.82
N THR A 159 9.38 9.53 10.88
CA THR A 159 10.42 8.51 11.07
C THR A 159 10.30 7.39 10.02
N ALA A 160 9.10 6.86 9.81
CA ALA A 160 8.84 5.80 8.83
C ALA A 160 9.16 6.29 7.40
N ILE A 161 8.69 7.48 7.01
CA ILE A 161 8.94 8.09 5.70
C ILE A 161 10.44 8.30 5.48
N ALA A 162 11.18 8.79 6.49
CA ALA A 162 12.63 8.97 6.36
C ALA A 162 13.35 7.64 6.10
N ALA A 163 12.93 6.56 6.75
CA ALA A 163 13.48 5.23 6.53
C ALA A 163 13.16 4.71 5.11
N LEU A 164 11.92 4.88 4.64
CA LEU A 164 11.53 4.50 3.27
C LEU A 164 12.29 5.30 2.20
N LYS A 165 12.43 6.62 2.38
CA LYS A 165 13.22 7.49 1.49
C LYS A 165 14.68 7.04 1.39
N ALA A 166 15.31 6.64 2.50
CA ALA A 166 16.68 6.14 2.51
C ALA A 166 16.82 4.83 1.71
N ARG A 167 15.85 3.91 1.83
CA ARG A 167 15.82 2.65 1.07
C ARG A 167 15.65 2.89 -0.42
N VAL A 168 14.72 3.76 -0.81
CA VAL A 168 14.52 4.14 -2.22
C VAL A 168 15.81 4.76 -2.79
N ALA A 169 16.45 5.67 -2.06
CA ALA A 169 17.71 6.28 -2.49
C ALA A 169 18.83 5.24 -2.70
N ALA A 170 18.88 4.21 -1.86
CA ALA A 170 19.87 3.13 -2.01
C ALA A 170 19.65 2.27 -3.27
N VAL A 171 18.39 2.10 -3.71
CA VAL A 171 18.07 1.48 -5.00
C VAL A 171 18.46 2.40 -6.15
N ASP A 172 18.05 3.67 -6.08
CA ASP A 172 18.33 4.67 -7.12
C ASP A 172 19.83 4.82 -7.38
N GLU A 173 20.66 4.86 -6.32
CA GLU A 173 22.12 4.95 -6.44
C GLU A 173 22.71 3.84 -7.31
N LYS A 174 22.14 2.64 -7.26
CA LYS A 174 22.59 1.47 -8.03
C LYS A 174 22.00 1.43 -9.45
N ILE A 175 20.74 1.81 -9.60
CA ILE A 175 19.98 1.63 -10.84
C ILE A 175 20.11 2.82 -11.81
N MET A 176 20.08 4.07 -11.31
CA MET A 176 20.10 5.26 -12.17
C MET A 176 21.32 5.38 -13.08
N PRO A 177 22.55 4.94 -12.70
CA PRO A 177 23.71 4.99 -13.58
C PRO A 177 23.65 4.01 -14.77
N LEU A 178 22.71 3.08 -14.78
CA LEU A 178 22.62 2.05 -15.83
C LEU A 178 22.13 2.64 -17.15
N SER A 179 22.86 2.36 -18.23
CA SER A 179 22.49 2.77 -19.59
C SER A 179 21.56 1.78 -20.30
N SER A 180 21.44 0.55 -19.79
CA SER A 180 20.60 -0.50 -20.36
C SER A 180 19.50 -0.92 -19.40
N ARG A 181 18.33 -1.25 -19.97
CA ARG A 181 17.16 -1.75 -19.23
C ARG A 181 16.72 -3.08 -19.83
N PHE A 182 16.24 -3.98 -18.99
CA PHE A 182 15.64 -5.23 -19.45
C PHE A 182 14.17 -5.01 -19.80
N SER A 183 13.73 -5.55 -20.96
CA SER A 183 12.32 -5.59 -21.32
C SER A 183 11.58 -6.56 -20.41
N VAL A 184 10.44 -6.12 -19.87
CA VAL A 184 9.65 -6.86 -18.89
C VAL A 184 8.21 -6.92 -19.34
N PHE A 185 7.60 -8.10 -19.28
CA PHE A 185 6.17 -8.30 -19.28
C PHE A 185 5.74 -8.64 -17.86
N TYR A 186 4.87 -7.83 -17.27
CA TYR A 186 4.28 -8.11 -15.97
C TYR A 186 2.87 -8.65 -16.16
N GLU A 187 2.62 -9.91 -15.81
CA GLU A 187 1.32 -10.52 -15.89
C GLU A 187 0.52 -10.26 -14.61
N VAL A 188 -0.57 -9.50 -14.75
CA VAL A 188 -1.47 -9.15 -13.64
C VAL A 188 -2.52 -10.24 -13.45
N ASP A 189 -3.09 -10.73 -14.55
CA ASP A 189 -4.14 -11.74 -14.56
C ASP A 189 -4.16 -12.45 -15.92
N ALA A 190 -4.25 -13.76 -15.90
CA ALA A 190 -4.38 -14.60 -17.08
C ALA A 190 -5.57 -15.57 -16.97
N THR A 191 -6.69 -15.13 -16.40
CA THR A 191 -7.97 -15.87 -16.44
C THR A 191 -8.34 -16.26 -17.88
N ASP A 192 -8.04 -15.38 -18.86
CA ASP A 192 -7.94 -15.75 -20.28
C ASP A 192 -6.45 -15.78 -20.71
N PRO A 193 -5.82 -16.95 -20.77
CA PRO A 193 -4.41 -17.06 -21.14
C PRO A 193 -4.08 -16.58 -22.56
N SER A 194 -5.09 -16.41 -23.44
CA SER A 194 -4.89 -15.89 -24.80
C SER A 194 -4.77 -14.35 -24.83
N LYS A 195 -5.20 -13.68 -23.79
CA LYS A 195 -5.20 -12.22 -23.65
C LYS A 195 -4.94 -11.80 -22.20
N PRO A 196 -3.74 -12.09 -21.65
CA PRO A 196 -3.43 -11.72 -20.26
C PRO A 196 -3.50 -10.21 -20.05
N TYR A 197 -3.95 -9.82 -18.87
CA TYR A 197 -3.85 -8.44 -18.41
C TYR A 197 -2.42 -8.14 -17.96
N THR A 198 -1.98 -6.93 -18.25
CA THR A 198 -0.68 -6.39 -17.82
C THR A 198 -0.86 -5.00 -17.23
N ALA A 199 0.16 -4.51 -16.56
CA ALA A 199 0.23 -3.12 -16.12
C ALA A 199 0.81 -2.26 -17.22
N GLY A 200 0.16 -1.15 -17.56
CA GLY A 200 0.59 -0.19 -18.56
C GLY A 200 0.95 1.16 -17.97
N LYS A 201 0.92 2.19 -18.81
CA LYS A 201 1.23 3.56 -18.46
C LYS A 201 0.32 4.10 -17.36
N GLY A 202 0.90 4.85 -16.42
CA GLY A 202 0.19 5.49 -15.33
C GLY A 202 -0.14 4.55 -14.16
N THR A 203 0.33 3.30 -14.20
CA THR A 203 0.22 2.38 -13.06
C THR A 203 1.47 2.44 -12.20
N PHE A 204 1.30 2.27 -10.88
CA PHE A 204 2.44 2.19 -9.95
C PHE A 204 3.29 0.94 -10.18
N ILE A 205 2.75 -0.15 -10.73
CA ILE A 205 3.53 -1.33 -11.16
C ILE A 205 4.55 -0.93 -12.23
N THR A 206 4.13 -0.20 -13.26
CA THR A 206 5.04 0.31 -14.30
C THR A 206 6.08 1.26 -13.72
N LEU A 207 5.67 2.17 -12.82
CA LEU A 207 6.60 3.05 -12.11
C LEU A 207 7.70 2.26 -11.39
N LEU A 208 7.33 1.23 -10.62
CA LEU A 208 8.28 0.43 -9.86
C LEU A 208 9.19 -0.41 -10.76
N LEU A 209 8.65 -1.02 -11.81
CA LEU A 209 9.43 -1.77 -12.81
C LEU A 209 10.50 -0.88 -13.45
N GLU A 210 10.13 0.33 -13.87
CA GLU A 210 11.05 1.25 -14.53
C GLU A 210 12.10 1.78 -13.55
N ARG A 211 11.73 2.08 -12.33
CA ARG A 211 12.66 2.50 -11.28
C ARG A 211 13.60 1.38 -10.84
N ALA A 212 13.17 0.12 -10.94
CA ALA A 212 13.97 -1.07 -10.69
C ALA A 212 14.95 -1.42 -11.82
N GLY A 213 14.99 -0.65 -12.91
CA GLY A 213 15.89 -0.88 -14.05
C GLY A 213 15.30 -1.74 -15.17
N GLY A 214 13.97 -1.95 -15.15
CA GLY A 214 13.20 -2.54 -16.23
C GLY A 214 12.74 -1.54 -17.28
N TYR A 215 12.23 -2.06 -18.39
CA TYR A 215 11.42 -1.36 -19.38
C TYR A 215 10.15 -2.18 -19.59
N ASN A 216 9.00 -1.64 -19.19
CA ASN A 216 7.74 -2.33 -19.34
C ASN A 216 7.30 -2.30 -20.82
N ILE A 217 7.06 -3.48 -21.43
CA ILE A 217 6.67 -3.56 -22.85
C ILE A 217 5.27 -2.98 -23.13
N ALA A 218 4.48 -2.74 -22.08
CA ALA A 218 3.16 -2.12 -22.15
C ALA A 218 3.16 -0.63 -21.72
N SER A 219 4.34 0.00 -21.50
CA SER A 219 4.46 1.38 -20.97
C SER A 219 3.81 2.47 -21.83
N ASP A 220 3.51 2.19 -23.08
CA ASP A 220 2.85 3.12 -24.01
C ASP A 220 1.31 3.00 -24.01
N ILE A 221 0.73 2.03 -23.29
CA ILE A 221 -0.70 1.75 -23.24
C ILE A 221 -1.23 2.12 -21.85
N ASP A 222 -2.28 2.93 -21.76
CA ASP A 222 -2.79 3.43 -20.49
C ASP A 222 -3.45 2.33 -19.63
N GLY A 223 -3.27 2.40 -18.31
CA GLY A 223 -3.97 1.60 -17.32
C GLY A 223 -3.56 0.12 -17.30
N TYR A 224 -4.53 -0.75 -17.28
CA TYR A 224 -4.34 -2.22 -17.22
C TYR A 224 -4.86 -2.88 -18.51
N PRO A 225 -4.09 -2.84 -19.61
CA PRO A 225 -4.52 -3.40 -20.89
C PRO A 225 -4.43 -4.91 -20.91
N GLN A 226 -5.21 -5.54 -21.81
CA GLN A 226 -4.94 -6.89 -22.27
C GLN A 226 -3.96 -6.85 -23.44
N MET A 227 -3.00 -7.78 -23.46
CA MET A 227 -2.08 -7.98 -24.57
C MET A 227 -2.33 -9.35 -25.22
N SER A 228 -2.39 -9.39 -26.56
CA SER A 228 -2.47 -10.67 -27.25
C SER A 228 -1.14 -11.42 -27.17
N LEU A 229 -1.20 -12.75 -27.34
CA LEU A 229 0.01 -13.59 -27.34
C LEU A 229 1.01 -13.13 -28.42
N GLU A 230 0.51 -12.69 -29.58
CA GLU A 230 1.35 -12.22 -30.70
C GLU A 230 2.04 -10.89 -30.35
N GLN A 231 1.39 -10.00 -29.60
CA GLN A 231 2.01 -8.76 -29.16
C GLN A 231 3.17 -9.03 -28.19
N VAL A 232 2.98 -9.97 -27.26
CA VAL A 232 4.04 -10.36 -26.32
C VAL A 232 5.18 -11.07 -27.05
N VAL A 233 4.86 -11.95 -28.02
CA VAL A 233 5.87 -12.63 -28.87
C VAL A 233 6.65 -11.61 -29.69
N ALA A 234 5.99 -10.61 -30.27
CA ALA A 234 6.67 -9.57 -31.06
C ALA A 234 7.58 -8.67 -30.21
N ALA A 235 7.23 -8.45 -28.95
CA ALA A 235 8.03 -7.66 -28.02
C ALA A 235 9.23 -8.45 -27.44
N ASP A 236 9.16 -9.77 -27.41
CA ASP A 236 10.17 -10.71 -26.90
C ASP A 236 10.80 -10.25 -25.57
N PRO A 237 10.03 -10.19 -24.46
CA PRO A 237 10.53 -9.67 -23.21
C PRO A 237 11.67 -10.51 -22.66
N ALA A 238 12.65 -9.84 -22.04
CA ALA A 238 13.76 -10.49 -21.36
C ALA A 238 13.33 -11.16 -20.05
N PHE A 239 12.29 -10.61 -19.40
CA PHE A 239 11.66 -11.15 -18.18
C PHE A 239 10.14 -11.21 -18.34
N ILE A 240 9.54 -12.27 -17.78
CA ILE A 240 8.11 -12.37 -17.54
C ILE A 240 7.94 -12.50 -16.02
N ILE A 241 7.25 -11.54 -15.42
CA ILE A 241 7.00 -11.50 -13.98
C ILE A 241 5.52 -11.84 -13.73
N LEU A 242 5.27 -12.87 -12.93
CA LEU A 242 3.94 -13.43 -12.68
C LEU A 242 3.36 -12.86 -11.39
N GLY A 243 2.57 -11.79 -11.48
CA GLY A 243 1.81 -11.24 -10.36
C GLY A 243 0.65 -12.14 -9.95
N ASP A 244 0.13 -12.93 -10.89
CA ASP A 244 -0.95 -13.90 -10.66
C ASP A 244 -0.47 -15.29 -10.19
N ALA A 245 0.81 -15.44 -9.87
CA ALA A 245 1.37 -16.72 -9.42
C ALA A 245 0.64 -17.28 -8.18
N LYS A 246 0.21 -16.43 -7.26
CA LYS A 246 -0.57 -16.86 -6.08
C LYS A 246 -1.94 -17.48 -6.44
N TRP A 247 -2.41 -17.24 -7.66
CA TRP A 247 -3.67 -17.79 -8.21
C TRP A 247 -3.46 -19.02 -9.07
N GLY A 248 -2.21 -19.54 -9.16
CA GLY A 248 -1.88 -20.81 -9.81
C GLY A 248 -1.18 -20.69 -11.16
N THR A 249 -0.86 -19.50 -11.65
CA THR A 249 -0.02 -19.32 -12.83
C THR A 249 1.41 -19.71 -12.49
N THR A 250 2.03 -20.55 -13.35
CA THR A 250 3.40 -21.05 -13.13
C THR A 250 4.27 -20.84 -14.35
N PRO A 251 5.62 -20.82 -14.20
CA PRO A 251 6.53 -20.76 -15.35
C PRO A 251 6.29 -21.85 -16.40
N GLU A 252 5.89 -23.06 -15.95
CA GLU A 252 5.58 -24.17 -16.84
C GLU A 252 4.31 -23.90 -17.67
N SER A 253 3.27 -23.30 -17.05
CA SER A 253 2.04 -22.95 -17.76
C SER A 253 2.28 -21.86 -18.81
N ILE A 254 3.17 -20.92 -18.52
CA ILE A 254 3.61 -19.87 -19.47
C ILE A 254 4.29 -20.50 -20.70
N ALA A 255 5.22 -21.43 -20.48
CA ALA A 255 5.93 -22.09 -21.58
C ALA A 255 5.03 -22.95 -22.49
N GLN A 256 3.82 -23.31 -22.04
CA GLN A 256 2.85 -24.08 -22.81
C GLN A 256 1.91 -23.19 -23.66
N ARG A 257 1.96 -21.88 -23.52
CA ARG A 257 1.16 -20.96 -24.36
C ARG A 257 1.68 -20.97 -25.80
N PRO A 258 0.80 -20.97 -26.80
CA PRO A 258 1.20 -21.04 -28.21
C PRO A 258 2.19 -19.92 -28.60
N GLY A 259 3.38 -20.28 -29.06
CA GLY A 259 4.43 -19.37 -29.48
C GLY A 259 5.36 -18.86 -28.37
N TRP A 260 4.98 -19.02 -27.09
CA TRP A 260 5.75 -18.51 -25.95
C TRP A 260 6.95 -19.40 -25.60
N GLU A 261 6.97 -20.66 -26.03
CA GLU A 261 8.11 -21.54 -25.90
C GLU A 261 9.41 -20.98 -26.56
N ASN A 262 9.23 -20.02 -27.47
CA ASN A 262 10.32 -19.37 -28.18
C ASN A 262 10.80 -18.06 -27.58
N LEU A 263 10.06 -17.49 -26.61
CA LEU A 263 10.42 -16.24 -25.96
C LEU A 263 11.77 -16.31 -25.24
N SER A 264 12.52 -15.22 -25.30
CA SER A 264 13.79 -15.06 -24.59
C SER A 264 13.67 -15.33 -23.10
N ALA A 265 12.63 -14.81 -22.45
CA ALA A 265 12.37 -15.05 -21.03
C ALA A 265 12.20 -16.54 -20.71
N VAL A 266 11.43 -17.27 -21.53
CA VAL A 266 11.18 -18.72 -21.34
C VAL A 266 12.47 -19.52 -21.53
N LYS A 267 13.19 -19.28 -22.62
CA LYS A 267 14.46 -19.99 -22.94
C LYS A 267 15.55 -19.78 -21.89
N ASN A 268 15.56 -18.59 -21.28
CA ASN A 268 16.59 -18.23 -20.32
C ASN A 268 16.15 -18.50 -18.86
N GLY A 269 14.96 -19.07 -18.62
CA GLY A 269 14.44 -19.31 -17.28
C GLY A 269 14.12 -18.04 -16.51
N GLN A 270 13.76 -16.96 -17.21
CA GLN A 270 13.42 -15.64 -16.65
C GLN A 270 11.90 -15.44 -16.58
N VAL A 271 11.14 -16.49 -16.34
CA VAL A 271 9.74 -16.46 -15.99
C VAL A 271 9.65 -16.63 -14.47
N VAL A 272 9.31 -15.56 -13.74
CA VAL A 272 9.52 -15.49 -12.30
C VAL A 272 8.21 -15.19 -11.58
N PRO A 273 7.76 -16.06 -10.66
CA PRO A 273 6.69 -15.74 -9.73
C PRO A 273 7.05 -14.54 -8.86
N PHE A 274 6.08 -13.65 -8.60
CA PHE A 274 6.29 -12.47 -7.79
C PHE A 274 5.13 -12.27 -6.79
N ASP A 275 5.44 -11.71 -5.62
CA ASP A 275 4.41 -11.30 -4.67
C ASP A 275 3.78 -9.99 -5.15
N ASP A 276 2.62 -10.10 -5.81
CA ASP A 276 1.90 -8.97 -6.37
C ASP A 276 1.48 -7.94 -5.30
N ASP A 277 1.23 -8.36 -4.08
CA ASP A 277 0.82 -7.47 -3.00
C ASP A 277 1.87 -6.37 -2.71
N LEU A 278 3.13 -6.58 -3.09
CA LEU A 278 4.20 -5.59 -2.97
C LEU A 278 4.15 -4.47 -4.02
N VAL A 279 3.45 -4.71 -5.13
CA VAL A 279 3.43 -3.77 -6.27
C VAL A 279 2.02 -3.41 -6.73
N SER A 280 0.97 -4.09 -6.23
CA SER A 280 -0.43 -3.82 -6.53
C SER A 280 -1.15 -3.03 -5.44
N ARG A 281 -0.57 -2.95 -4.24
CA ARG A 281 -1.09 -2.17 -3.11
C ARG A 281 -0.26 -0.89 -2.96
N PRO A 282 -0.81 0.29 -3.34
CA PRO A 282 -0.06 1.54 -3.31
C PRO A 282 0.10 2.07 -1.87
N GLY A 283 0.91 1.39 -1.07
CA GLY A 283 1.23 1.66 0.32
C GLY A 283 2.72 1.55 0.60
N PRO A 284 3.15 1.58 1.87
CA PRO A 284 4.57 1.58 2.25
C PRO A 284 5.38 0.41 1.70
N ARG A 285 4.75 -0.77 1.48
CA ARG A 285 5.42 -1.95 0.91
C ARG A 285 5.78 -1.82 -0.57
N MET A 286 5.32 -0.75 -1.28
CA MET A 286 5.86 -0.43 -2.61
C MET A 286 7.39 -0.32 -2.61
N VAL A 287 7.99 0.08 -1.48
CA VAL A 287 9.44 0.16 -1.36
C VAL A 287 10.06 -1.24 -1.27
N ASP A 288 9.40 -2.19 -0.60
CA ASP A 288 9.81 -3.60 -0.61
C ASP A 288 9.72 -4.16 -2.03
N GLY A 289 8.61 -3.86 -2.73
CA GLY A 289 8.40 -4.22 -4.13
C GLY A 289 9.49 -3.67 -5.06
N LEU A 290 9.87 -2.40 -4.89
CA LEU A 290 10.95 -1.78 -5.64
C LEU A 290 12.28 -2.51 -5.41
N GLU A 291 12.63 -2.82 -4.15
CA GLU A 291 13.86 -3.53 -3.82
C GLU A 291 13.89 -4.94 -4.39
N GLU A 292 12.78 -5.70 -4.28
CA GLU A 292 12.69 -7.06 -4.82
C GLU A 292 12.74 -7.09 -6.35
N LEU A 293 12.04 -6.15 -7.02
CA LEU A 293 12.15 -5.99 -8.48
C LEU A 293 13.58 -5.63 -8.90
N ALA A 294 14.25 -4.74 -8.19
CA ALA A 294 15.62 -4.35 -8.50
C ALA A 294 16.60 -5.52 -8.32
N LYS A 295 16.45 -6.31 -7.25
CA LYS A 295 17.22 -7.54 -7.04
C LYS A 295 16.96 -8.60 -8.11
N LEU A 296 15.70 -8.75 -8.53
CA LEU A 296 15.31 -9.68 -9.58
C LEU A 296 15.90 -9.30 -10.92
N LEU A 297 15.80 -8.03 -11.31
CA LEU A 297 16.25 -7.54 -12.62
C LEU A 297 17.77 -7.33 -12.70
N ARG A 298 18.43 -7.05 -11.56
CA ARG A 298 19.85 -6.67 -11.46
C ARG A 298 20.54 -7.37 -10.28
N PRO A 299 20.49 -8.69 -10.16
CA PRO A 299 21.04 -9.41 -9.01
C PRO A 299 22.53 -9.10 -8.77
N GLU A 300 23.29 -8.80 -9.82
CA GLU A 300 24.71 -8.44 -9.74
C GLU A 300 24.99 -7.17 -8.93
N LEU A 301 24.01 -6.27 -8.79
CA LEU A 301 24.16 -5.01 -8.04
C LEU A 301 23.79 -5.17 -6.56
N PHE A 302 23.15 -6.27 -6.19
CA PHE A 302 22.62 -6.52 -4.85
C PHE A 302 23.24 -7.76 -4.18
N SER A 303 24.16 -8.47 -4.88
CA SER A 303 24.99 -9.50 -4.29
C SER A 303 26.03 -8.87 -3.40
N ASN A 304 26.08 -9.26 -2.11
CA ASN A 304 27.14 -8.86 -1.17
C ASN A 304 28.43 -9.64 -1.44
#